data_006619cb2754939011c1f5f89bb83833
#
_entry.id   006619cb2754939011c1f5f89bb83833
#
_cell.length_a   1.000
_cell.length_b   1.000
_cell.length_c   1.000
_cell.angle_alpha   90.00
_cell.angle_beta   90.00
_cell.angle_gamma   90.00
#
_symmetry.space_group_name_H-M   'P 1'
#
loop_
_entity.id
_entity.type
_entity.pdbx_description
1 polymer ?
#
loop_
_entity_poly.entity_id
_entity_poly.type
_entity_poly.pdbx_seq_one_letter_code
_entity_poly.pdbx_strand_id
1 'polypeptide(L)'
;MEFAKIKNKGQARLFENDFLEMMTKTHPLVAYTMYFPLIAWMLHYGLAIRGLKATNEALLFLGGIFTWTLFEYLMHRWVFHIIAESPRAQRIVYTMHGVHHEYPRDKDRLFMPPVPSVILASLIFYLQYLAMGWQALAFFPGFLFGYILYGSMHYAIHAYAPPRFMKALWRNHHLHHYKYPDKGFGVSSVLWDVIFRTVPEKEGKN
;
A
#
# COMPACT_ATOMS: atom_id res chain seq x y z
N MET A 1 -17.12 -11.35 2.06
CA MET A 1 -17.22 -10.48 3.26
C MET A 1 -18.28 -9.44 2.96
N GLU A 2 -19.38 -9.41 3.69
CA GLU A 2 -20.22 -8.20 3.67
C GLU A 2 -19.45 -7.15 4.45
N PHE A 3 -18.92 -6.16 3.72
CA PHE A 3 -18.33 -5.00 4.39
C PHE A 3 -19.43 -4.26 5.15
N ALA A 4 -19.11 -3.79 6.36
CA ALA A 4 -19.99 -2.97 7.15
C ALA A 4 -20.50 -1.79 6.33
N LYS A 5 -21.69 -1.27 6.64
CA LYS A 5 -22.27 -0.11 5.95
C LYS A 5 -21.29 1.04 5.90
N ILE A 6 -20.94 1.49 4.68
CA ILE A 6 -19.95 2.53 4.43
C ILE A 6 -20.36 3.84 5.13
N LYS A 7 -19.43 4.41 5.89
CA LYS A 7 -19.58 5.67 6.62
C LYS A 7 -18.64 6.71 6.03
N ASN A 8 -19.17 7.66 5.31
CA ASN A 8 -18.42 8.74 4.68
C ASN A 8 -18.05 9.90 5.64
N LYS A 9 -18.44 9.81 6.90
CA LYS A 9 -18.13 10.81 7.93
C LYS A 9 -17.66 10.12 9.21
N GLY A 10 -16.78 10.79 9.95
CA GLY A 10 -16.21 10.29 11.19
C GLY A 10 -15.01 9.36 10.98
N GLN A 11 -14.54 8.78 12.06
CA GLN A 11 -13.44 7.83 12.13
C GLN A 11 -13.88 6.63 12.97
N ALA A 12 -13.35 5.45 12.67
CA ALA A 12 -13.50 4.31 13.56
C ALA A 12 -12.65 4.49 14.82
N ARG A 13 -13.09 3.86 15.90
CA ARG A 13 -12.26 3.62 17.07
C ARG A 13 -11.97 2.12 17.16
N LEU A 14 -10.69 1.73 17.07
CA LEU A 14 -10.24 0.34 17.07
C LEU A 14 -9.89 -0.17 18.46
N PHE A 15 -9.41 0.72 19.34
CA PHE A 15 -9.00 0.41 20.70
C PHE A 15 -9.63 1.37 21.71
N GLU A 16 -10.04 0.84 22.86
CA GLU A 16 -10.54 1.67 23.98
C GLU A 16 -9.42 2.50 24.60
N ASN A 17 -8.20 1.96 24.63
CA ASN A 17 -7.02 2.66 25.12
C ASN A 17 -6.58 3.73 24.11
N ASP A 18 -6.48 5.00 24.54
CA ASP A 18 -6.16 6.13 23.67
C ASP A 18 -4.76 6.05 23.05
N PHE A 19 -3.78 5.48 23.78
CA PHE A 19 -2.43 5.31 23.25
C PHE A 19 -2.41 4.26 22.12
N LEU A 20 -3.09 3.12 22.32
CA LEU A 20 -3.19 2.11 21.25
C LEU A 20 -3.98 2.65 20.07
N GLU A 21 -5.04 3.42 20.31
CA GLU A 21 -5.82 4.06 19.25
C GLU A 21 -4.97 5.05 18.44
N MET A 22 -4.17 5.88 19.09
CA MET A 22 -3.21 6.78 18.44
C MET A 22 -2.21 6.01 17.57
N MET A 23 -1.74 4.85 18.05
CA MET A 23 -0.80 3.99 17.31
C MET A 23 -1.40 3.33 16.05
N THR A 24 -2.71 3.44 15.83
CA THR A 24 -3.37 2.97 14.60
C THR A 24 -3.42 4.03 13.50
N LYS A 25 -3.00 5.26 13.80
CA LYS A 25 -3.11 6.42 12.90
C LYS A 25 -1.74 6.84 12.40
N THR A 26 -1.63 7.18 11.12
CA THR A 26 -0.36 7.58 10.52
C THR A 26 -0.58 8.72 9.53
N HIS A 27 -0.03 9.88 9.85
CA HIS A 27 0.02 10.97 8.88
C HIS A 27 1.08 10.65 7.79
N PRO A 28 0.83 10.97 6.51
CA PRO A 28 1.79 10.69 5.42
C PRO A 28 3.21 11.17 5.69
N LEU A 29 3.38 12.33 6.33
CA LEU A 29 4.70 12.87 6.68
C LEU A 29 5.52 11.92 7.56
N VAL A 30 4.88 11.12 8.43
CA VAL A 30 5.60 10.14 9.26
C VAL A 30 6.26 9.09 8.37
N ALA A 31 5.54 8.54 7.40
CA ALA A 31 6.11 7.59 6.45
C ALA A 31 7.23 8.21 5.60
N TYR A 32 7.06 9.47 5.16
CA TYR A 32 8.07 10.16 4.37
C TYR A 32 9.35 10.43 5.17
N THR A 33 9.24 10.93 6.39
CA THR A 33 10.41 11.20 7.25
C THR A 33 11.12 9.94 7.70
N MET A 34 10.42 8.81 7.81
CA MET A 34 11.04 7.52 8.11
C MET A 34 11.79 6.93 6.91
N TYR A 35 11.16 6.92 5.74
CA TYR A 35 11.63 6.09 4.63
C TYR A 35 12.50 6.83 3.61
N PHE A 36 12.31 8.14 3.35
CA PHE A 36 13.21 8.85 2.44
C PHE A 36 14.66 8.90 2.91
N PRO A 37 14.97 9.18 4.19
CA PRO A 37 16.35 9.12 4.66
C PRO A 37 16.93 7.69 4.58
N LEU A 38 16.14 6.67 4.89
CA LEU A 38 16.56 5.26 4.79
C LEU A 38 16.87 4.88 3.33
N ILE A 39 16.00 5.22 2.39
CA ILE A 39 16.21 5.01 0.96
C ILE A 39 17.51 5.67 0.51
N ALA A 40 17.70 6.96 0.81
CA ALA A 40 18.89 7.70 0.45
C ALA A 40 20.17 7.08 1.05
N TRP A 41 20.12 6.69 2.32
CA TRP A 41 21.24 6.03 2.98
C TRP A 41 21.59 4.68 2.34
N MET A 42 20.61 3.85 2.04
CA MET A 42 20.84 2.52 1.43
C MET A 42 21.45 2.64 0.03
N LEU A 43 20.94 3.55 -0.79
CA LEU A 43 21.49 3.81 -2.12
C LEU A 43 22.92 4.35 -2.04
N HIS A 44 23.16 5.34 -1.17
CA HIS A 44 24.52 5.84 -0.95
C HIS A 44 25.47 4.72 -0.49
N TYR A 45 25.04 3.88 0.44
CA TYR A 45 25.86 2.77 0.94
C TYR A 45 26.13 1.73 -0.16
N GLY A 46 25.14 1.45 -1.01
CA GLY A 46 25.28 0.58 -2.18
C GLY A 46 26.36 1.08 -3.14
N LEU A 47 26.29 2.34 -3.54
CA LEU A 47 27.26 2.97 -4.44
C LEU A 47 28.63 3.14 -3.81
N ALA A 48 28.71 3.85 -2.68
CA ALA A 48 29.96 4.34 -2.13
C ALA A 48 30.75 3.27 -1.36
N ILE A 49 30.07 2.35 -0.70
CA ILE A 49 30.71 1.36 0.20
C ILE A 49 30.73 -0.04 -0.41
N ARG A 50 29.66 -0.44 -1.10
CA ARG A 50 29.59 -1.78 -1.71
C ARG A 50 30.01 -1.80 -3.18
N GLY A 51 30.30 -0.64 -3.78
CA GLY A 51 30.81 -0.52 -5.14
C GLY A 51 29.80 -0.93 -6.22
N LEU A 52 28.49 -0.83 -5.96
CA LEU A 52 27.49 -1.08 -6.98
C LEU A 52 27.63 -0.07 -8.11
N LYS A 53 27.56 -0.55 -9.36
CA LYS A 53 27.56 0.34 -10.51
C LYS A 53 26.25 1.13 -10.56
N ALA A 54 26.32 2.44 -10.81
CA ALA A 54 25.15 3.33 -10.82
C ALA A 54 24.03 2.85 -11.77
N THR A 55 24.41 2.29 -12.94
CA THR A 55 23.45 1.70 -13.89
C THR A 55 22.71 0.50 -13.30
N ASN A 56 23.42 -0.40 -12.62
CA ASN A 56 22.82 -1.56 -11.98
C ASN A 56 21.91 -1.14 -10.82
N GLU A 57 22.36 -0.16 -10.02
CA GLU A 57 21.57 0.37 -8.93
C GLU A 57 20.26 1.00 -9.42
N ALA A 58 20.31 1.80 -10.49
CA ALA A 58 19.13 2.38 -11.11
C ALA A 58 18.16 1.30 -11.63
N LEU A 59 18.68 0.27 -12.30
CA LEU A 59 17.85 -0.84 -12.80
C LEU A 59 17.22 -1.66 -11.67
N LEU A 60 17.97 -1.94 -10.59
CA LEU A 60 17.47 -2.63 -9.42
C LEU A 60 16.41 -1.79 -8.68
N PHE A 61 16.63 -0.49 -8.54
CA PHE A 61 15.67 0.43 -7.95
C PHE A 61 14.35 0.45 -8.73
N LEU A 62 14.41 0.60 -10.05
CA LEU A 62 13.22 0.52 -10.91
C LEU A 62 12.54 -0.84 -10.85
N GLY A 63 13.32 -1.93 -10.81
CA GLY A 63 12.82 -3.28 -10.59
C GLY A 63 12.10 -3.43 -9.24
N GLY A 64 12.62 -2.81 -8.20
CA GLY A 64 11.97 -2.74 -6.88
C GLY A 64 10.62 -2.04 -6.93
N ILE A 65 10.54 -0.86 -7.57
CA ILE A 65 9.26 -0.14 -7.79
C ILE A 65 8.27 -1.03 -8.54
N PHE A 66 8.69 -1.63 -9.63
CA PHE A 66 7.82 -2.50 -10.44
C PHE A 66 7.32 -3.70 -9.62
N THR A 67 8.21 -4.34 -8.85
CA THR A 67 7.85 -5.47 -7.98
C THR A 67 6.86 -5.05 -6.89
N TRP A 68 7.00 -3.82 -6.35
CA TRP A 68 6.01 -3.28 -5.42
C TRP A 68 4.62 -3.26 -6.04
N THR A 69 4.45 -2.84 -7.29
CA THR A 69 3.11 -2.77 -7.90
C THR A 69 2.40 -4.12 -7.96
N LEU A 70 3.15 -5.21 -8.18
CA LEU A 70 2.61 -6.57 -8.09
C LEU A 70 2.32 -6.95 -6.64
N PHE A 71 3.25 -6.68 -5.74
CA PHE A 71 3.11 -7.01 -4.32
C PHE A 71 1.89 -6.31 -3.71
N GLU A 72 1.69 -5.01 -3.97
CA GLU A 72 0.51 -4.27 -3.53
C GLU A 72 -0.78 -4.94 -4.01
N TYR A 73 -0.85 -5.31 -5.31
CA TYR A 73 -2.01 -5.99 -5.89
C TYR A 73 -2.28 -7.33 -5.20
N LEU A 74 -1.24 -8.17 -5.00
CA LEU A 74 -1.39 -9.48 -4.35
C LEU A 74 -1.83 -9.34 -2.89
N MET A 75 -1.22 -8.40 -2.17
CA MET A 75 -1.57 -8.10 -0.78
C MET A 75 -3.01 -7.60 -0.67
N HIS A 76 -3.41 -6.65 -1.53
CA HIS A 76 -4.74 -6.10 -1.53
C HIS A 76 -5.78 -7.18 -1.82
N ARG A 77 -5.58 -7.97 -2.89
CA ARG A 77 -6.54 -9.00 -3.33
C ARG A 77 -6.65 -10.16 -2.36
N TRP A 78 -5.53 -10.72 -1.89
CA TRP A 78 -5.54 -12.01 -1.19
C TRP A 78 -5.27 -11.93 0.30
N VAL A 79 -4.70 -10.85 0.79
CA VAL A 79 -4.44 -10.68 2.22
C VAL A 79 -5.46 -9.74 2.86
N PHE A 80 -5.71 -8.58 2.25
CA PHE A 80 -6.63 -7.59 2.80
C PHE A 80 -8.11 -7.96 2.59
N HIS A 81 -8.41 -8.67 1.52
CA HIS A 81 -9.76 -9.15 1.18
C HIS A 81 -9.97 -10.64 1.47
N ILE A 82 -9.13 -11.26 2.31
CA ILE A 82 -9.33 -12.66 2.72
C ILE A 82 -10.67 -12.84 3.43
N ILE A 83 -11.39 -13.91 3.07
CA ILE A 83 -12.62 -14.30 3.76
C ILE A 83 -12.22 -15.08 5.01
N ALA A 84 -12.28 -14.43 6.16
CA ALA A 84 -11.91 -15.01 7.44
C ALA A 84 -13.13 -15.67 8.12
N GLU A 85 -12.97 -16.91 8.59
CA GLU A 85 -14.07 -17.68 9.21
C GLU A 85 -14.10 -17.47 10.74
N SER A 86 -12.94 -17.36 11.40
CA SER A 86 -12.90 -17.18 12.85
C SER A 86 -13.05 -15.73 13.27
N PRO A 87 -13.70 -15.43 14.42
CA PRO A 87 -13.85 -14.06 14.92
C PRO A 87 -12.52 -13.32 15.11
N ARG A 88 -11.45 -14.03 15.52
CA ARG A 88 -10.12 -13.44 15.66
C ARG A 88 -9.54 -13.02 14.31
N ALA A 89 -9.63 -13.88 13.30
CA ALA A 89 -9.15 -13.58 11.95
C ALA A 89 -9.97 -12.45 11.32
N GLN A 90 -11.28 -12.43 11.51
CA GLN A 90 -12.15 -11.32 11.06
C GLN A 90 -11.73 -9.99 11.68
N ARG A 91 -11.42 -9.97 12.98
CA ARG A 91 -10.92 -8.76 13.65
C ARG A 91 -9.58 -8.30 13.09
N ILE A 92 -8.65 -9.21 12.78
CA ILE A 92 -7.37 -8.88 12.17
C ILE A 92 -7.59 -8.26 10.79
N VAL A 93 -8.37 -8.90 9.92
CA VAL A 93 -8.67 -8.39 8.57
C VAL A 93 -9.37 -7.04 8.62
N TYR A 94 -10.34 -6.88 9.53
CA TYR A 94 -11.02 -5.60 9.76
C TYR A 94 -10.04 -4.51 10.18
N THR A 95 -9.13 -4.78 11.13
CA THR A 95 -8.13 -3.81 11.60
C THR A 95 -7.12 -3.45 10.51
N MET A 96 -6.75 -4.41 9.65
CA MET A 96 -5.77 -4.19 8.58
C MET A 96 -6.34 -3.37 7.42
N HIS A 97 -7.59 -3.64 7.02
CA HIS A 97 -8.16 -3.04 5.81
C HIS A 97 -9.67 -2.81 5.86
N GLY A 98 -10.43 -3.64 6.57
CA GLY A 98 -11.89 -3.53 6.67
C GLY A 98 -12.35 -2.19 7.24
N VAL A 99 -11.61 -1.65 8.22
CA VAL A 99 -11.87 -0.32 8.79
C VAL A 99 -11.78 0.78 7.72
N HIS A 100 -10.86 0.65 6.76
CA HIS A 100 -10.71 1.57 5.65
C HIS A 100 -11.89 1.48 4.67
N HIS A 101 -12.43 0.27 4.43
CA HIS A 101 -13.67 0.11 3.65
C HIS A 101 -14.89 0.71 4.35
N GLU A 102 -14.97 0.58 5.66
CA GLU A 102 -16.07 1.19 6.44
C GLU A 102 -15.97 2.72 6.51
N TYR A 103 -14.74 3.25 6.64
CA TYR A 103 -14.47 4.70 6.74
C TYR A 103 -13.47 5.15 5.65
N PRO A 104 -13.85 5.13 4.35
CA PRO A 104 -12.91 5.38 3.27
C PRO A 104 -12.36 6.82 3.24
N ARG A 105 -12.98 7.75 3.96
CA ARG A 105 -12.52 9.14 4.10
C ARG A 105 -11.71 9.42 5.35
N ASP A 106 -11.40 8.40 6.14
CA ASP A 106 -10.48 8.51 7.28
C ASP A 106 -9.03 8.57 6.78
N LYS A 107 -8.51 9.79 6.68
CA LYS A 107 -7.17 10.08 6.12
C LYS A 107 -6.02 9.61 7.01
N ASP A 108 -6.29 9.36 8.29
CA ASP A 108 -5.25 8.97 9.24
C ASP A 108 -4.93 7.47 9.19
N ARG A 109 -5.71 6.68 8.41
CA ARG A 109 -5.55 5.22 8.28
C ARG A 109 -5.27 4.74 6.86
N LEU A 110 -4.67 5.61 6.04
CA LEU A 110 -4.30 5.31 4.65
C LEU A 110 -2.85 4.83 4.50
N PHE A 111 -2.01 5.07 5.50
CA PHE A 111 -0.67 4.52 5.62
C PHE A 111 -0.61 3.51 6.77
N MET A 112 0.20 2.49 6.60
CA MET A 112 0.46 1.53 7.67
C MET A 112 1.10 2.24 8.87
N PRO A 113 0.68 1.97 10.10
CA PRO A 113 1.29 2.50 11.31
C PRO A 113 2.79 2.19 11.41
N PRO A 114 3.61 3.08 12.03
CA PRO A 114 5.07 2.97 12.02
C PRO A 114 5.61 1.63 12.49
N VAL A 115 5.11 1.12 13.62
CA VAL A 115 5.64 -0.12 14.22
C VAL A 115 5.44 -1.34 13.31
N PRO A 116 4.20 -1.70 12.89
CA PRO A 116 4.03 -2.82 11.97
C PRO A 116 4.70 -2.57 10.61
N SER A 117 4.78 -1.31 10.16
CA SER A 117 5.45 -0.96 8.91
C SER A 117 6.94 -1.25 8.95
N VAL A 118 7.64 -0.87 10.03
CA VAL A 118 9.08 -1.17 10.20
C VAL A 118 9.34 -2.67 10.32
N ILE A 119 8.52 -3.39 11.08
CA ILE A 119 8.65 -4.85 11.24
C ILE A 119 8.52 -5.54 9.88
N LEU A 120 7.47 -5.22 9.12
CA LEU A 120 7.24 -5.82 7.80
C LEU A 120 8.34 -5.43 6.80
N ALA A 121 8.72 -4.15 6.76
CA ALA A 121 9.80 -3.66 5.90
C ALA A 121 11.14 -4.36 6.20
N SER A 122 11.48 -4.55 7.48
CA SER A 122 12.68 -5.27 7.88
C SER A 122 12.66 -6.74 7.48
N LEU A 123 11.52 -7.41 7.63
CA LEU A 123 11.35 -8.79 7.18
C LEU A 123 11.51 -8.92 5.66
N ILE A 124 10.85 -8.03 4.89
CA ILE A 124 10.95 -8.03 3.43
C ILE A 124 12.38 -7.74 2.98
N PHE A 125 13.05 -6.75 3.58
CA PHE A 125 14.46 -6.48 3.29
C PHE A 125 15.34 -7.71 3.56
N TYR A 126 15.15 -8.36 4.71
CA TYR A 126 15.92 -9.56 5.06
C TYR A 126 15.73 -10.68 4.04
N LEU A 127 14.49 -10.94 3.62
CA LEU A 127 14.21 -11.96 2.58
C LEU A 127 14.84 -11.60 1.23
N GLN A 128 14.78 -10.33 0.82
CA GLN A 128 15.44 -9.86 -0.40
C GLN A 128 16.96 -9.95 -0.28
N TYR A 129 17.52 -9.64 0.90
CA TYR A 129 18.95 -9.79 1.14
C TYR A 129 19.40 -11.26 1.07
N LEU A 130 18.63 -12.19 1.60
CA LEU A 130 18.90 -13.62 1.47
C LEU A 130 18.88 -14.09 0.00
N ALA A 131 17.98 -13.53 -0.81
CA ALA A 131 17.81 -13.90 -2.20
C ALA A 131 18.88 -13.28 -3.15
N MET A 132 19.30 -12.03 -2.91
CA MET A 132 20.14 -11.28 -3.86
C MET A 132 21.38 -10.61 -3.24
N GLY A 133 21.65 -10.88 -1.94
CA GLY A 133 22.82 -10.31 -1.26
C GLY A 133 22.81 -8.77 -1.27
N TRP A 134 23.98 -8.19 -1.55
CA TRP A 134 24.15 -6.73 -1.51
C TRP A 134 23.32 -5.96 -2.55
N GLN A 135 22.83 -6.63 -3.59
CA GLN A 135 21.94 -6.01 -4.56
C GLN A 135 20.61 -5.57 -3.96
N ALA A 136 20.21 -6.17 -2.83
CA ALA A 136 19.06 -5.73 -2.05
C ALA A 136 19.18 -4.27 -1.55
N LEU A 137 20.40 -3.75 -1.41
CA LEU A 137 20.63 -2.34 -1.04
C LEU A 137 20.15 -1.33 -2.11
N ALA A 138 19.93 -1.80 -3.33
CA ALA A 138 19.36 -0.98 -4.41
C ALA A 138 17.90 -1.39 -4.73
N PHE A 139 17.60 -2.68 -4.66
CA PHE A 139 16.27 -3.19 -4.98
C PHE A 139 15.23 -2.83 -3.91
N PHE A 140 15.55 -3.03 -2.62
CA PHE A 140 14.63 -2.71 -1.53
C PHE A 140 14.30 -1.22 -1.42
N PRO A 141 15.24 -0.26 -1.56
CA PRO A 141 14.91 1.15 -1.68
C PRO A 141 13.87 1.44 -2.76
N GLY A 142 13.97 0.80 -3.94
CA GLY A 142 12.97 0.91 -4.98
C GLY A 142 11.61 0.33 -4.56
N PHE A 143 11.61 -0.83 -3.92
CA PHE A 143 10.41 -1.46 -3.39
C PHE A 143 9.74 -0.57 -2.32
N LEU A 144 10.53 0.00 -1.42
CA LEU A 144 10.06 0.90 -0.37
C LEU A 144 9.55 2.24 -0.93
N PHE A 145 10.21 2.76 -1.97
CA PHE A 145 9.72 3.92 -2.70
C PHE A 145 8.37 3.63 -3.39
N GLY A 146 8.20 2.42 -3.93
CA GLY A 146 6.91 1.94 -4.44
C GLY A 146 5.81 1.97 -3.37
N TYR A 147 6.11 1.56 -2.12
CA TYR A 147 5.18 1.69 -0.99
C TYR A 147 4.80 3.15 -0.71
N ILE A 148 5.76 4.07 -0.76
CA ILE A 148 5.48 5.50 -0.57
C ILE A 148 4.59 6.03 -1.69
N LEU A 149 4.86 5.66 -2.94
CA LEU A 149 4.01 6.04 -4.09
C LEU A 149 2.58 5.50 -3.94
N TYR A 150 2.45 4.23 -3.56
CA TYR A 150 1.17 3.59 -3.26
C TYR A 150 0.39 4.35 -2.19
N GLY A 151 0.99 4.58 -1.02
CA GLY A 151 0.32 5.27 0.08
C GLY A 151 -0.05 6.71 -0.27
N SER A 152 0.83 7.41 -1.02
CA SER A 152 0.58 8.77 -1.50
C SER A 152 -0.58 8.82 -2.51
N MET A 153 -0.62 7.85 -3.45
CA MET A 153 -1.70 7.73 -4.42
C MET A 153 -3.02 7.39 -3.73
N HIS A 154 -3.00 6.43 -2.81
CA HIS A 154 -4.15 6.03 -2.02
C HIS A 154 -4.72 7.21 -1.23
N TYR A 155 -3.85 7.96 -0.55
CA TYR A 155 -4.23 9.19 0.13
C TYR A 155 -4.84 10.22 -0.83
N ALA A 156 -4.22 10.42 -1.99
CA ALA A 156 -4.71 11.37 -2.98
C ALA A 156 -6.09 10.98 -3.53
N ILE A 157 -6.33 9.69 -3.78
CA ILE A 157 -7.63 9.18 -4.25
C ILE A 157 -8.74 9.49 -3.25
N HIS A 158 -8.50 9.32 -1.96
CA HIS A 158 -9.50 9.58 -0.92
C HIS A 158 -9.62 11.05 -0.50
N ALA A 159 -8.59 11.86 -0.75
CA ALA A 159 -8.53 13.25 -0.30
C ALA A 159 -8.88 14.27 -1.37
N TYR A 160 -8.63 13.98 -2.65
CA TYR A 160 -8.66 14.97 -3.72
C TYR A 160 -9.44 14.47 -4.95
N ALA A 161 -9.83 15.42 -5.81
CA ALA A 161 -10.41 15.12 -7.11
C ALA A 161 -9.35 14.54 -8.07
N PRO A 162 -9.74 13.67 -9.03
CA PRO A 162 -8.82 13.03 -9.94
C PRO A 162 -8.16 14.03 -10.91
N PRO A 163 -6.82 13.97 -11.07
CA PRO A 163 -6.16 14.61 -12.19
C PRO A 163 -6.67 14.05 -13.53
N ARG A 164 -6.65 14.86 -14.59
CA ARG A 164 -7.22 14.47 -15.90
C ARG A 164 -6.66 13.16 -16.44
N PHE A 165 -5.36 12.90 -16.23
CA PHE A 165 -4.65 11.71 -16.75
C PHE A 165 -4.73 10.49 -15.82
N MET A 166 -5.26 10.61 -14.58
CA MET A 166 -5.37 9.52 -13.59
C MET A 166 -6.81 9.09 -13.29
N LYS A 167 -7.78 9.54 -14.05
CA LYS A 167 -9.21 9.26 -13.81
C LYS A 167 -9.52 7.76 -13.69
N ALA A 168 -8.78 6.90 -14.37
CA ALA A 168 -9.00 5.45 -14.33
C ALA A 168 -8.69 4.86 -12.95
N LEU A 169 -7.59 5.29 -12.31
CA LEU A 169 -7.22 4.84 -10.95
C LEU A 169 -8.29 5.26 -9.93
N TRP A 170 -8.66 6.54 -9.92
CA TRP A 170 -9.72 7.06 -9.04
C TRP A 170 -11.02 6.30 -9.21
N ARG A 171 -11.47 6.16 -10.47
CA ARG A 171 -12.71 5.43 -10.76
C ARG A 171 -12.66 3.99 -10.26
N ASN A 172 -11.58 3.24 -10.58
CA ASN A 172 -11.46 1.84 -10.23
C ASN A 172 -11.45 1.66 -8.72
N HIS A 173 -10.68 2.50 -7.99
CA HIS A 173 -10.60 2.42 -6.55
C HIS A 173 -11.93 2.84 -5.85
N HIS A 174 -12.62 3.86 -6.36
CA HIS A 174 -13.97 4.18 -5.86
C HIS A 174 -14.98 3.06 -6.14
N LEU A 175 -14.94 2.45 -7.34
CA LEU A 175 -15.80 1.31 -7.63
C LEU A 175 -15.49 0.11 -6.73
N HIS A 176 -14.22 -0.11 -6.40
CA HIS A 176 -13.78 -1.10 -5.44
C HIS A 176 -14.41 -0.87 -4.05
N HIS A 177 -14.36 0.35 -3.53
CA HIS A 177 -14.95 0.69 -2.23
C HIS A 177 -16.47 0.62 -2.21
N TYR A 178 -17.13 1.14 -3.25
CA TYR A 178 -18.56 1.44 -3.18
C TYR A 178 -19.46 0.43 -3.93
N LYS A 179 -18.88 -0.41 -4.82
CA LYS A 179 -19.71 -1.27 -5.68
C LYS A 179 -19.15 -2.67 -5.90
N TYR A 180 -17.87 -2.82 -6.15
CA TYR A 180 -17.23 -4.07 -6.55
C TYR A 180 -16.01 -4.38 -5.66
N PRO A 181 -16.19 -4.80 -4.40
CA PRO A 181 -15.07 -5.05 -3.48
C PRO A 181 -14.19 -6.23 -3.91
N ASP A 182 -14.63 -7.01 -4.90
CA ASP A 182 -13.92 -8.14 -5.52
C ASP A 182 -13.18 -7.76 -6.82
N LYS A 183 -13.13 -6.46 -7.19
CA LYS A 183 -12.46 -5.92 -8.39
C LYS A 183 -11.73 -4.61 -8.06
N GLY A 184 -10.75 -4.21 -8.91
CA GLY A 184 -10.06 -2.93 -8.78
C GLY A 184 -9.07 -2.87 -7.62
N PHE A 185 -8.24 -3.90 -7.47
CA PHE A 185 -7.29 -4.01 -6.38
C PHE A 185 -6.03 -3.14 -6.55
N GLY A 186 -5.68 -2.75 -7.80
CA GLY A 186 -4.54 -1.90 -8.07
C GLY A 186 -4.82 -0.44 -7.70
N VAL A 187 -4.00 0.13 -6.81
CA VAL A 187 -4.08 1.52 -6.35
C VAL A 187 -3.06 2.40 -7.06
N SER A 188 -1.80 1.95 -7.15
CA SER A 188 -0.73 2.69 -7.85
C SER A 188 -0.73 2.43 -9.35
N SER A 189 -1.30 1.32 -9.81
CA SER A 189 -1.36 0.92 -11.22
C SER A 189 -2.57 0.04 -11.51
N VAL A 190 -3.20 0.23 -12.66
CA VAL A 190 -4.27 -0.68 -13.15
C VAL A 190 -3.73 -1.90 -13.89
N LEU A 191 -2.41 -2.02 -14.03
CA LEU A 191 -1.76 -3.06 -14.85
C LEU A 191 -2.19 -4.47 -14.45
N TRP A 192 -2.12 -4.76 -13.15
CA TRP A 192 -2.41 -6.09 -12.63
C TRP A 192 -3.89 -6.41 -12.66
N ASP A 193 -4.77 -5.42 -12.49
CA ASP A 193 -6.22 -5.61 -12.71
C ASP A 193 -6.52 -6.01 -14.15
N VAL A 194 -5.81 -5.45 -15.13
CA VAL A 194 -5.96 -5.84 -16.54
C VAL A 194 -5.46 -7.26 -16.75
N ILE A 195 -4.25 -7.59 -16.26
CA ILE A 195 -3.64 -8.92 -16.44
C ILE A 195 -4.51 -10.01 -15.78
N PHE A 196 -4.97 -9.76 -14.56
CA PHE A 196 -5.79 -10.73 -13.78
C PHE A 196 -7.30 -10.58 -13.99
N ARG A 197 -7.73 -9.73 -14.93
CA ARG A 197 -9.14 -9.51 -15.30
C ARG A 197 -10.03 -9.09 -14.14
N THR A 198 -9.50 -8.25 -13.27
CA THR A 198 -10.21 -7.69 -12.11
C THR A 198 -10.54 -6.20 -12.28
N VAL A 199 -10.49 -5.68 -13.49
CA VAL A 199 -10.92 -4.29 -13.76
C VAL A 199 -12.43 -4.17 -13.50
N PRO A 200 -12.88 -3.19 -12.68
CA PRO A 200 -14.30 -2.93 -12.49
C PRO A 200 -15.01 -2.59 -13.80
N GLU A 201 -16.21 -3.10 -13.96
CA GLU A 201 -17.01 -2.86 -15.17
C GLU A 201 -17.30 -1.37 -15.36
N LYS A 202 -17.26 -0.93 -16.63
CA LYS A 202 -17.77 0.39 -16.97
C LYS A 202 -19.30 0.34 -16.85
N GLU A 203 -19.90 1.28 -16.14
CA GLU A 203 -21.34 1.44 -16.22
C GLU A 203 -21.70 1.70 -17.68
N GLY A 204 -22.50 0.80 -18.25
CA GLY A 204 -23.06 1.00 -19.58
C GLY A 204 -23.81 2.33 -19.58
N LYS A 205 -23.56 3.18 -20.57
CA LYS A 205 -24.51 4.24 -20.91
C LYS A 205 -25.73 3.52 -21.48
N ASN A 206 -26.75 3.32 -20.64
CA ASN A 206 -28.10 3.09 -21.16
C ASN A 206 -28.63 4.37 -21.75
#